data_e4ec912dbb857753d6141a84994a6f00
#
_entry.id   e4ec912dbb857753d6141a84994a6f00
#
_cell.length_a   1.000
_cell.length_b   1.000
_cell.length_c   1.000
_cell.angle_alpha   90.00
_cell.angle_beta   90.00
_cell.angle_gamma   90.00
#
_symmetry.space_group_name_H-M   'P 1'
#
loop_
_entity.id
_entity.type
_entity.pdbx_description
1 polymer ?
#
loop_
_entity_poly.entity_id
_entity_poly.type
_entity_poly.pdbx_seq_one_letter_code
_entity_poly.pdbx_strand_id
1 'polypeptide(L)'
;YDRCTVGVVTGIDPEATVPEFDIVGAEQMYSVLRTQVDVVLPDGAAVLDASDPLVAKMASLCDGDVVFYDTGAGSQVVDAHLATGRRAVLVRGGRIVLATGERGVPVAELSRLEIGSNGEPRLDDLLAAIATSWALGIGADLIRTGIETLCTVRSESNETVVA
;
A
#
# COMPACT_ATOMS: atom_id res chain seq x y z
N TYR A 1 -0.98 6.95 20.78
CA TYR A 1 0.38 6.89 20.18
C TYR A 1 0.83 8.31 19.94
N ASP A 2 1.99 8.67 20.44
CA ASP A 2 2.48 10.04 20.24
C ASP A 2 3.24 10.18 18.92
N ARG A 3 3.88 9.09 18.43
CA ARG A 3 4.67 9.08 17.19
C ARG A 3 4.84 7.68 16.61
N CYS A 4 5.01 7.57 15.27
CA CYS A 4 5.34 6.31 14.58
C CYS A 4 6.35 6.52 13.46
N THR A 5 7.09 5.45 13.13
CA THR A 5 8.04 5.44 12.01
C THR A 5 7.35 5.23 10.67
N VAL A 6 6.32 4.38 10.65
CA VAL A 6 5.53 4.13 9.44
C VAL A 6 4.05 4.12 9.79
N GLY A 7 3.28 5.02 9.17
CA GLY A 7 1.83 5.06 9.22
C GLY A 7 1.24 4.50 7.92
N VAL A 8 0.21 3.66 8.00
CA VAL A 8 -0.41 3.05 6.82
C VAL A 8 -1.91 3.31 6.82
N VAL A 9 -2.44 3.84 5.71
CA VAL A 9 -3.88 4.00 5.50
C VAL A 9 -4.24 3.38 4.14
N THR A 10 -5.03 2.31 4.18
CA THR A 10 -5.33 1.46 3.02
C THR A 10 -6.64 1.79 2.32
N GLY A 11 -7.43 2.69 2.88
CA GLY A 11 -8.71 3.08 2.29
C GLY A 11 -9.68 3.60 3.34
N ILE A 12 -10.71 4.29 2.87
CA ILE A 12 -11.83 4.75 3.69
C ILE A 12 -13.11 4.19 3.08
N ASP A 13 -13.75 3.27 3.80
CA ASP A 13 -15.09 2.81 3.42
C ASP A 13 -16.09 3.96 3.64
N PRO A 14 -16.75 4.46 2.57
CA PRO A 14 -17.69 5.56 2.66
C PRO A 14 -18.95 5.23 3.48
N GLU A 15 -19.25 3.94 3.64
CA GLU A 15 -20.41 3.45 4.40
C GLU A 15 -20.03 2.99 5.82
N ALA A 16 -18.73 3.01 6.15
CA ALA A 16 -18.27 2.60 7.47
C ALA A 16 -18.85 3.48 8.57
N THR A 17 -19.33 2.85 9.61
CA THR A 17 -19.83 3.48 10.80
C THR A 17 -19.23 2.86 12.04
N VAL A 18 -18.88 3.67 13.03
CA VAL A 18 -18.45 3.21 14.36
C VAL A 18 -19.36 3.88 15.38
N PRO A 19 -20.57 3.30 15.63
CA PRO A 19 -21.62 3.94 16.42
C PRO A 19 -21.17 4.27 17.84
N GLU A 20 -20.26 3.48 18.43
CA GLU A 20 -19.73 3.69 19.77
C GLU A 20 -18.99 5.03 19.93
N PHE A 21 -18.54 5.61 18.82
CA PHE A 21 -17.80 6.88 18.77
C PHE A 21 -18.50 7.96 17.94
N ASP A 22 -19.78 7.76 17.59
CA ASP A 22 -20.56 8.66 16.74
C ASP A 22 -19.90 8.96 15.39
N ILE A 23 -19.11 8.00 14.86
CA ILE A 23 -18.46 8.13 13.57
C ILE A 23 -19.40 7.59 12.49
N VAL A 24 -19.80 8.46 11.56
CA VAL A 24 -20.71 8.12 10.47
C VAL A 24 -20.15 8.70 9.16
N GLY A 25 -19.83 7.80 8.21
CA GLY A 25 -19.42 8.16 6.87
C GLY A 25 -17.95 8.60 6.72
N ALA A 26 -17.57 8.79 5.47
CA ALA A 26 -16.18 8.95 5.05
C ALA A 26 -15.45 10.16 5.65
N GLU A 27 -16.12 11.31 5.77
CA GLU A 27 -15.48 12.54 6.29
C GLU A 27 -15.09 12.42 7.78
N GLN A 28 -15.94 11.79 8.58
CA GLN A 28 -15.59 11.56 9.98
C GLN A 28 -14.54 10.47 10.11
N MET A 29 -14.62 9.43 9.30
CA MET A 29 -13.59 8.38 9.25
C MET A 29 -12.24 8.97 8.81
N TYR A 30 -12.22 9.85 7.79
CA TYR A 30 -11.03 10.61 7.40
C TYR A 30 -10.43 11.37 8.59
N SER A 31 -11.26 12.06 9.36
CA SER A 31 -10.81 12.85 10.54
C SER A 31 -10.16 11.99 11.63
N VAL A 32 -10.57 10.73 11.75
CA VAL A 32 -9.94 9.74 12.65
C VAL A 32 -8.66 9.18 12.07
N LEU A 33 -8.71 8.68 10.84
CA LEU A 33 -7.59 7.98 10.21
C LEU A 33 -6.40 8.90 9.88
N ARG A 34 -6.66 10.19 9.59
CA ARG A 34 -5.59 11.16 9.36
C ARG A 34 -4.59 11.25 10.51
N THR A 35 -5.02 10.97 11.73
CA THR A 35 -4.13 11.01 12.91
C THR A 35 -2.97 10.02 12.79
N GLN A 36 -3.15 8.92 12.04
CA GLN A 36 -2.08 7.95 11.79
C GLN A 36 -0.97 8.51 10.89
N VAL A 37 -1.31 9.48 10.05
CA VAL A 37 -0.36 10.18 9.19
C VAL A 37 0.28 11.36 9.92
N ASP A 38 -0.53 12.12 10.69
CA ASP A 38 -0.07 13.27 11.49
C ASP A 38 1.01 12.90 12.54
N VAL A 39 1.03 11.64 13.00
CA VAL A 39 2.01 11.18 14.02
C VAL A 39 3.27 10.55 13.40
N VAL A 40 3.39 10.52 12.08
CA VAL A 40 4.59 10.02 11.40
C VAL A 40 5.76 10.95 11.67
N LEU A 41 6.89 10.36 12.06
CA LEU A 41 8.14 11.11 12.31
C LEU A 41 8.68 11.72 11.01
N PRO A 42 9.43 12.85 11.07
CA PRO A 42 10.05 13.45 9.90
C PRO A 42 11.05 12.55 9.16
N ASP A 43 11.62 11.56 9.84
CA ASP A 43 12.49 10.52 9.28
C ASP A 43 11.72 9.21 8.98
N GLY A 44 10.41 9.22 9.15
CA GLY A 44 9.51 8.12 8.87
C GLY A 44 8.82 8.22 7.50
N ALA A 45 7.79 7.41 7.30
CA ALA A 45 7.02 7.42 6.06
C ALA A 45 5.52 7.12 6.28
N ALA A 46 4.65 7.78 5.51
CA ALA A 46 3.25 7.37 5.34
C ALA A 46 3.10 6.51 4.09
N VAL A 47 2.39 5.38 4.22
CA VAL A 47 2.00 4.51 3.10
C VAL A 47 0.51 4.71 2.84
N LEU A 48 0.17 5.18 1.65
CA LEU A 48 -1.15 5.66 1.32
C LEU A 48 -1.68 5.07 0.00
N ASP A 49 -2.95 4.69 0.00
CA ASP A 49 -3.66 4.32 -1.24
C ASP A 49 -3.92 5.56 -2.10
N ALA A 50 -3.33 5.62 -3.28
CA ALA A 50 -3.53 6.72 -4.21
C ALA A 50 -4.84 6.62 -5.00
N SER A 51 -5.50 5.47 -5.00
CA SER A 51 -6.79 5.26 -5.65
C SER A 51 -7.97 5.85 -4.85
N ASP A 52 -7.80 6.02 -3.54
CA ASP A 52 -8.76 6.69 -2.65
C ASP A 52 -8.42 8.18 -2.51
N PRO A 53 -9.26 9.11 -3.03
CA PRO A 53 -8.96 10.53 -2.99
C PRO A 53 -8.83 11.13 -1.58
N LEU A 54 -9.55 10.57 -0.59
CA LEU A 54 -9.45 11.02 0.79
C LEU A 54 -8.14 10.56 1.42
N VAL A 55 -7.72 9.33 1.15
CA VAL A 55 -6.43 8.80 1.61
C VAL A 55 -5.27 9.55 0.94
N ALA A 56 -5.34 9.73 -0.38
CA ALA A 56 -4.31 10.47 -1.12
C ALA A 56 -4.12 11.90 -0.60
N LYS A 57 -5.20 12.57 -0.19
CA LYS A 57 -5.16 13.92 0.40
C LYS A 57 -4.39 13.97 1.71
N MET A 58 -4.29 12.86 2.45
CA MET A 58 -3.53 12.80 3.71
C MET A 58 -2.02 12.98 3.51
N ALA A 59 -1.51 12.80 2.29
CA ALA A 59 -0.09 12.98 1.98
C ALA A 59 0.45 14.36 2.42
N SER A 60 -0.37 15.39 2.41
CA SER A 60 0.00 16.75 2.84
C SER A 60 0.14 16.90 4.36
N LEU A 61 -0.27 15.90 5.14
CA LEU A 61 -0.20 15.91 6.60
C LEU A 61 1.07 15.21 7.12
N CYS A 62 1.76 14.45 6.27
CA CYS A 62 2.94 13.71 6.66
C CYS A 62 4.17 14.62 6.70
N ASP A 63 4.81 14.70 7.86
CA ASP A 63 6.09 15.41 8.04
C ASP A 63 7.27 14.63 7.44
N GLY A 64 7.13 13.31 7.26
CA GLY A 64 8.11 12.42 6.69
C GLY A 64 7.95 12.19 5.18
N ASP A 65 8.46 11.07 4.70
CA ASP A 65 8.27 10.65 3.31
C ASP A 65 6.84 10.09 3.08
N VAL A 66 6.42 10.07 1.84
CA VAL A 66 5.17 9.43 1.43
C VAL A 66 5.47 8.38 0.37
N VAL A 67 4.97 7.16 0.58
CA VAL A 67 4.99 6.08 -0.39
C VAL A 67 3.55 5.81 -0.83
N PHE A 68 3.20 6.20 -2.03
CA PHE A 68 1.92 5.83 -2.60
C PHE A 68 1.94 4.40 -3.11
N TYR A 69 0.78 3.73 -3.09
CA TYR A 69 0.56 2.54 -3.91
C TYR A 69 -0.74 2.69 -4.72
N ASP A 70 -0.78 2.03 -5.89
CA ASP A 70 -1.92 2.11 -6.79
C ASP A 70 -1.97 0.85 -7.68
N THR A 71 -3.15 0.25 -7.78
CA THR A 71 -3.43 -0.89 -8.66
C THR A 71 -3.76 -0.48 -10.08
N GLY A 72 -4.11 0.80 -10.30
CA GLY A 72 -4.49 1.37 -11.59
C GLY A 72 -3.32 1.88 -12.40
N ALA A 73 -3.50 1.96 -13.71
CA ALA A 73 -2.58 2.64 -14.60
C ALA A 73 -3.00 4.12 -14.74
N GLY A 74 -2.09 5.06 -14.41
CA GLY A 74 -2.25 6.47 -14.77
C GLY A 74 -2.96 7.34 -13.76
N SER A 75 -2.78 7.12 -12.46
CA SER A 75 -3.17 8.08 -11.43
C SER A 75 -2.34 9.36 -11.56
N GLN A 76 -3.01 10.49 -11.82
CA GLN A 76 -2.35 11.81 -11.88
C GLN A 76 -1.65 12.16 -10.55
N VAL A 77 -2.20 11.68 -9.42
CA VAL A 77 -1.61 11.87 -8.10
C VAL A 77 -0.25 11.19 -8.03
N VAL A 78 -0.17 9.93 -8.47
CA VAL A 78 1.06 9.15 -8.48
C VAL A 78 2.07 9.71 -9.49
N ASP A 79 1.64 10.10 -10.67
CA ASP A 79 2.52 10.69 -11.68
C ASP A 79 3.14 12.00 -11.20
N ALA A 80 2.34 12.89 -10.59
CA ALA A 80 2.83 14.13 -10.00
C ALA A 80 3.81 13.86 -8.83
N HIS A 81 3.52 12.85 -8.01
CA HIS A 81 4.37 12.45 -6.90
C HIS A 81 5.73 11.92 -7.38
N LEU A 82 5.73 11.03 -8.38
CA LEU A 82 6.94 10.49 -8.99
C LEU A 82 7.76 11.57 -9.69
N ALA A 83 7.11 12.56 -10.35
CA ALA A 83 7.81 13.67 -10.99
C ALA A 83 8.65 14.50 -10.01
N THR A 84 8.34 14.45 -8.72
CA THR A 84 9.16 15.07 -7.66
C THR A 84 10.29 14.17 -7.12
N GLY A 85 10.51 13.00 -7.73
CA GLY A 85 11.54 12.05 -7.33
C GLY A 85 11.15 11.15 -6.14
N ARG A 86 9.88 11.18 -5.72
CA ARG A 86 9.38 10.40 -4.58
C ARG A 86 9.06 8.96 -4.96
N ARG A 87 8.60 8.17 -3.98
CA ARG A 87 8.44 6.72 -4.07
C ARG A 87 6.99 6.30 -4.26
N ALA A 88 6.75 5.29 -5.12
CA ALA A 88 5.45 4.64 -5.23
C ALA A 88 5.58 3.15 -5.58
N VAL A 89 4.59 2.34 -5.20
CA VAL A 89 4.46 0.94 -5.59
C VAL A 89 3.31 0.81 -6.57
N LEU A 90 3.58 0.31 -7.77
CA LEU A 90 2.65 0.36 -8.90
C LEU A 90 2.61 -0.96 -9.66
N VAL A 91 1.51 -1.15 -10.39
CA VAL A 91 1.45 -2.14 -11.46
C VAL A 91 1.80 -1.48 -12.80
N ARG A 92 2.88 -1.95 -13.43
CA ARG A 92 3.29 -1.51 -14.78
C ARG A 92 3.63 -2.72 -15.65
N GLY A 93 2.97 -2.83 -16.81
CA GLY A 93 3.23 -3.91 -17.75
C GLY A 93 3.07 -5.31 -17.16
N GLY A 94 2.07 -5.53 -16.32
CA GLY A 94 1.82 -6.81 -15.64
C GLY A 94 2.80 -7.15 -14.52
N ARG A 95 3.56 -6.17 -14.03
CA ARG A 95 4.54 -6.34 -12.94
C ARG A 95 4.28 -5.37 -11.80
N ILE A 96 4.54 -5.81 -10.58
CA ILE A 96 4.64 -4.93 -9.42
C ILE A 96 6.02 -4.29 -9.42
N VAL A 97 6.06 -2.96 -9.36
CA VAL A 97 7.28 -2.16 -9.50
C VAL A 97 7.41 -1.20 -8.31
N LEU A 98 8.59 -1.20 -7.68
CA LEU A 98 9.02 -0.13 -6.77
C LEU A 98 9.56 1.01 -7.62
N ALA A 99 8.83 2.12 -7.69
CA ALA A 99 9.19 3.29 -8.48
C ALA A 99 9.75 4.41 -7.58
N THR A 100 10.85 5.03 -8.01
CA THR A 100 11.42 6.25 -7.42
C THR A 100 11.70 7.22 -8.55
N GLY A 101 10.91 8.28 -8.65
CA GLY A 101 10.95 9.15 -9.82
C GLY A 101 10.71 8.35 -11.11
N GLU A 102 11.60 8.50 -12.07
CA GLU A 102 11.52 7.78 -13.35
C GLU A 102 12.05 6.33 -13.28
N ARG A 103 12.75 5.97 -12.21
CA ARG A 103 13.34 4.63 -12.04
C ARG A 103 12.33 3.66 -11.47
N GLY A 104 12.33 2.43 -11.99
CA GLY A 104 11.48 1.35 -11.49
C GLY A 104 12.22 0.04 -11.35
N VAL A 105 12.04 -0.64 -10.21
CA VAL A 105 12.59 -1.97 -9.93
C VAL A 105 11.43 -2.96 -9.85
N PRO A 106 11.30 -3.92 -10.80
CA PRO A 106 10.26 -4.93 -10.72
C PRO A 106 10.55 -5.93 -9.59
N VAL A 107 9.52 -6.26 -8.80
CA VAL A 107 9.62 -7.19 -7.67
C VAL A 107 8.76 -8.44 -7.85
N ALA A 108 7.70 -8.40 -8.67
CA ALA A 108 6.87 -9.56 -8.99
C ALA A 108 6.20 -9.44 -10.35
N GLU A 109 5.86 -10.58 -10.96
CA GLU A 109 4.97 -10.67 -12.13
C GLU A 109 3.57 -11.06 -11.66
N LEU A 110 2.54 -10.31 -12.04
CA LEU A 110 1.16 -10.58 -11.63
C LEU A 110 0.66 -11.95 -12.08
N SER A 111 1.11 -12.42 -13.25
CA SER A 111 0.75 -13.73 -13.80
C SER A 111 1.22 -14.92 -12.95
N ARG A 112 2.15 -14.68 -12.02
CA ARG A 112 2.67 -15.70 -11.10
C ARG A 112 2.06 -15.62 -9.70
N LEU A 113 1.18 -14.65 -9.47
CA LEU A 113 0.56 -14.42 -8.17
C LEU A 113 -0.85 -14.99 -8.17
N GLU A 114 -1.18 -15.78 -7.18
CA GLU A 114 -2.55 -16.15 -6.88
C GLU A 114 -3.21 -14.98 -6.15
N ILE A 115 -3.88 -14.13 -6.90
CA ILE A 115 -4.63 -12.97 -6.41
C ILE A 115 -6.09 -13.20 -6.72
N GLY A 116 -6.95 -13.19 -5.71
CA GLY A 116 -8.33 -13.50 -5.95
C GLY A 116 -9.27 -13.20 -4.81
N SER A 117 -10.50 -13.74 -4.93
CA SER A 117 -11.63 -13.45 -4.07
C SER A 117 -11.94 -14.53 -3.03
N ASN A 118 -11.26 -15.67 -3.03
CA ASN A 118 -11.57 -16.84 -2.19
C ASN A 118 -10.53 -17.07 -1.08
N GLY A 119 -10.30 -16.04 -0.23
CA GLY A 119 -9.31 -16.12 0.84
C GLY A 119 -7.87 -15.84 0.39
N GLU A 120 -7.68 -15.49 -0.86
CA GLU A 120 -6.42 -15.01 -1.42
C GLU A 120 -6.25 -13.51 -1.14
N PRO A 121 -5.00 -13.02 -1.02
CA PRO A 121 -4.76 -11.60 -0.82
C PRO A 121 -5.27 -10.81 -2.02
N ARG A 122 -5.91 -9.70 -1.76
CA ARG A 122 -6.26 -8.74 -2.79
C ARG A 122 -4.98 -8.05 -3.28
N LEU A 123 -5.00 -7.57 -4.51
CA LEU A 123 -3.86 -6.85 -5.07
C LEU A 123 -3.51 -5.60 -4.25
N ASP A 124 -4.53 -4.87 -3.80
CA ASP A 124 -4.38 -3.67 -2.97
C ASP A 124 -3.62 -3.99 -1.67
N ASP A 125 -4.02 -5.08 -0.97
CA ASP A 125 -3.40 -5.52 0.27
C ASP A 125 -1.93 -5.90 0.05
N LEU A 126 -1.65 -6.57 -1.07
CA LEU A 126 -0.28 -6.93 -1.44
C LEU A 126 0.57 -5.69 -1.73
N LEU A 127 0.04 -4.72 -2.49
CA LEU A 127 0.75 -3.47 -2.78
C LEU A 127 0.99 -2.66 -1.50
N ALA A 128 0.01 -2.58 -0.59
CA ALA A 128 0.15 -1.94 0.71
C ALA A 128 1.24 -2.60 1.56
N ALA A 129 1.28 -3.95 1.60
CA ALA A 129 2.30 -4.70 2.32
C ALA A 129 3.71 -4.49 1.73
N ILE A 130 3.84 -4.48 0.41
CA ILE A 130 5.10 -4.19 -0.29
C ILE A 130 5.56 -2.76 -0.01
N ALA A 131 4.66 -1.78 -0.11
CA ALA A 131 4.96 -0.38 0.16
C ALA A 131 5.40 -0.15 1.61
N THR A 132 4.73 -0.82 2.56
CA THR A 132 5.08 -0.78 3.99
C THR A 132 6.46 -1.40 4.24
N SER A 133 6.74 -2.56 3.65
CA SER A 133 8.05 -3.20 3.75
C SER A 133 9.16 -2.30 3.21
N TRP A 134 8.91 -1.65 2.07
CA TRP A 134 9.86 -0.72 1.48
C TRP A 134 10.03 0.56 2.31
N ALA A 135 8.96 1.09 2.89
CA ALA A 135 9.00 2.22 3.82
C ALA A 135 9.83 1.91 5.08
N LEU A 136 9.79 0.66 5.56
CA LEU A 136 10.62 0.15 6.67
C LEU A 136 12.08 -0.10 6.28
N GLY A 137 12.49 0.19 5.03
CA GLY A 137 13.87 0.02 4.57
C GLY A 137 14.21 -1.39 4.08
N ILE A 138 13.22 -2.27 3.90
CA ILE A 138 13.47 -3.61 3.34
C ILE A 138 13.80 -3.46 1.85
N GLY A 139 14.93 -4.03 1.42
CA GLY A 139 15.42 -3.94 0.05
C GLY A 139 14.59 -4.77 -0.94
N ALA A 140 14.62 -4.36 -2.21
CA ALA A 140 13.84 -4.99 -3.29
C ALA A 140 14.04 -6.51 -3.41
N ASP A 141 15.26 -6.99 -3.16
CA ASP A 141 15.57 -8.43 -3.25
C ASP A 141 14.89 -9.24 -2.14
N LEU A 142 14.85 -8.72 -0.91
CA LEU A 142 14.14 -9.36 0.20
C LEU A 142 12.62 -9.31 0.00
N ILE A 143 12.08 -8.20 -0.52
CA ILE A 143 10.66 -8.08 -0.88
C ILE A 143 10.32 -9.13 -1.95
N ARG A 144 11.14 -9.28 -3.00
CA ARG A 144 10.95 -10.29 -4.05
C ARG A 144 10.94 -11.70 -3.46
N THR A 145 11.92 -12.04 -2.63
CA THR A 145 12.01 -13.35 -1.97
C THR A 145 10.79 -13.63 -1.09
N GLY A 146 10.31 -12.62 -0.35
CA GLY A 146 9.09 -12.73 0.46
C GLY A 146 7.85 -13.05 -0.37
N ILE A 147 7.69 -12.39 -1.51
CA ILE A 147 6.57 -12.65 -2.44
C ILE A 147 6.67 -14.06 -3.03
N GLU A 148 7.85 -14.48 -3.49
CA GLU A 148 8.09 -15.81 -4.04
C GLU A 148 7.80 -16.91 -3.01
N THR A 149 8.22 -16.72 -1.77
CA THR A 149 7.95 -17.65 -0.66
C THR A 149 6.45 -17.77 -0.39
N LEU A 150 5.72 -16.66 -0.39
CA LEU A 150 4.26 -16.65 -0.20
C LEU A 150 3.56 -17.48 -1.28
N CYS A 151 3.97 -17.34 -2.54
CA CYS A 151 3.40 -18.10 -3.67
C CYS A 151 3.71 -19.61 -3.56
N THR A 152 4.93 -19.98 -3.15
CA THR A 152 5.35 -21.39 -3.04
C THR A 152 4.58 -22.12 -1.92
N VAL A 153 4.46 -21.52 -0.74
CA VAL A 153 3.76 -22.12 0.41
C VAL A 153 2.27 -22.36 0.09
N ARG A 154 1.66 -21.50 -0.72
CA ARG A 154 0.25 -21.66 -1.12
C ARG A 154 0.04 -22.78 -2.13
N SER A 155 0.93 -22.95 -3.09
CA SER A 155 0.88 -24.06 -4.05
C SER A 155 0.91 -25.42 -3.33
N GLU A 156 1.77 -25.58 -2.32
CA GLU A 156 1.85 -26.81 -1.52
C GLU A 156 0.59 -27.04 -0.68
N SER A 157 -0.04 -25.98 -0.16
CA SER A 157 -1.27 -26.09 0.64
C SER A 157 -2.48 -26.52 -0.20
N ASN A 158 -2.56 -26.13 -1.47
CA ASN A 158 -3.64 -26.53 -2.37
C ASN A 158 -3.52 -27.98 -2.84
N GLU A 159 -2.32 -28.53 -2.97
CA GLU A 159 -2.13 -29.95 -3.34
C GLU A 159 -2.55 -30.91 -2.22
N THR A 160 -2.50 -30.49 -0.96
CA THR A 160 -2.83 -31.36 0.21
C THR A 160 -4.34 -31.49 0.45
N VAL A 161 -5.19 -30.64 -0.16
CA VAL A 161 -6.65 -30.65 0.05
C VAL A 161 -7.38 -31.55 -0.99
N VAL A 162 -6.71 -32.07 -2.00
CA VAL A 162 -7.29 -32.88 -3.11
C VAL A 162 -6.99 -34.38 -2.96
N ALA A 163 -6.49 -34.83 -1.83
CA ALA A 163 -6.19 -36.24 -1.56
C ALA A 163 -7.21 -36.87 -0.59
#